data_d68915c2c48845ad7d204054fd369980
#
_entry.id   d68915c2c48845ad7d204054fd369980
#
_cell.length_a   1.000
_cell.length_b   1.000
_cell.length_c   1.000
_cell.angle_alpha   90.00
_cell.angle_beta   90.00
_cell.angle_gamma   90.00
#
_symmetry.space_group_name_H-M   'P 1'
#
loop_
_entity.id
_entity.type
_entity.pdbx_description
1 polymer ?
#
loop_
_entity_poly.entity_id
_entity_poly.type
_entity_poly.pdbx_seq_one_letter_code
_entity_poly.pdbx_strand_id
1 'polypeptide(L)'
;MRKFLTALLIVVCLAGCASVYQVISTNILNPSTGKTLRGLLYMPETHGAKVPLVICAHELGSNHRRRWPQYGESLAAEGIAVYTFDFAGGGPKSRGDGQPGSISDGETTEMSVMTEVKDLESVLAAAKSWSFVDTSKIAVIGGSQGGAVSVITASKHADELAGLVLLYPALLIRDDLHKKFAKREDCPPVYSYNGWLDVSPVYVNDMWDYDIYADMPKYTKPMLLLHGDKDTIVPMEYIEKAAKTYPDSEFHIIDDGEHGFQGKTFAQAIGYIKAYFRKIGLLPGGLSKIIPVGNPNTIAGEHFTGKSWLYPLTLQQVATFNVTFEPGSYNEWHIHHAEKGGGQILIAISGRGWYQEDGKPAQELKPGDTVNIPANVKHWHGAAKDSWFQHIALEVPGEGTSTEWLGFLPAEEYAKLK
;
A
#
# COMPACT_ATOMS: atom_id res chain seq x y z
N MET A 1 -24.73 -14.86 19.73
CA MET A 1 -23.89 -14.53 20.91
C MET A 1 -22.77 -13.61 20.43
N ARG A 2 -22.80 -12.33 20.85
CA ARG A 2 -21.79 -11.35 20.50
C ARG A 2 -20.50 -11.68 21.26
N LYS A 3 -19.43 -12.07 20.57
CA LYS A 3 -18.11 -12.18 21.17
C LYS A 3 -17.46 -10.79 21.16
N PHE A 4 -17.23 -10.27 22.38
CA PHE A 4 -16.55 -9.01 22.60
C PHE A 4 -15.08 -9.10 22.18
N LEU A 5 -14.66 -8.19 21.30
CA LEU A 5 -13.25 -7.88 21.05
C LEU A 5 -12.73 -7.17 22.33
N THR A 6 -11.87 -7.81 23.07
CA THR A 6 -11.16 -7.14 24.17
C THR A 6 -9.93 -6.46 23.56
N ALA A 7 -10.08 -5.19 23.21
CA ALA A 7 -8.97 -4.34 22.77
C ALA A 7 -8.22 -3.84 24.01
N LEU A 8 -6.97 -4.24 24.18
CA LEU A 8 -6.06 -3.61 25.15
C LEU A 8 -5.37 -2.44 24.44
N LEU A 9 -5.78 -1.22 24.78
CA LEU A 9 -5.24 0.02 24.24
C LEU A 9 -3.87 0.27 24.87
N ILE A 10 -2.79 0.07 24.12
CA ILE A 10 -1.45 0.56 24.50
C ILE A 10 -1.22 1.86 23.76
N VAL A 11 -1.44 2.99 24.45
CA VAL A 11 -1.10 4.31 23.94
C VAL A 11 0.37 4.57 24.26
N VAL A 12 1.23 4.56 23.25
CA VAL A 12 2.61 5.05 23.39
C VAL A 12 2.60 6.52 23.01
N CYS A 13 2.48 7.41 24.02
CA CYS A 13 2.69 8.84 23.83
C CYS A 13 4.19 9.14 23.80
N LEU A 14 4.75 9.40 22.63
CA LEU A 14 5.99 10.17 22.49
C LEU A 14 5.64 11.64 22.34
N ALA A 15 6.09 12.45 23.25
CA ALA A 15 5.84 13.88 23.27
C ALA A 15 6.47 14.57 22.04
N GLY A 16 5.61 15.21 21.20
CA GLY A 16 6.09 16.18 20.22
C GLY A 16 5.43 16.16 18.83
N CYS A 17 4.79 15.06 18.40
CA CYS A 17 3.93 15.01 17.20
C CYS A 17 2.75 14.10 17.50
N ALA A 18 1.53 14.52 17.23
CA ALA A 18 0.38 13.63 17.25
C ALA A 18 0.67 12.49 16.26
N SER A 19 0.68 11.23 16.75
CA SER A 19 0.85 10.08 15.86
C SER A 19 -0.38 10.00 14.97
N VAL A 20 -0.19 10.06 13.65
CA VAL A 20 -1.25 9.95 12.64
C VAL A 20 -1.83 8.54 12.51
N TYR A 21 -1.47 7.63 13.39
CA TYR A 21 -1.98 6.25 13.45
C TYR A 21 -1.95 5.71 14.88
N GLN A 22 -2.73 4.64 15.13
CA GLN A 22 -2.74 3.87 16.36
C GLN A 22 -2.23 2.45 16.10
N VAL A 23 -1.61 1.82 17.10
CA VAL A 23 -1.19 0.42 17.04
C VAL A 23 -2.08 -0.40 17.99
N ILE A 24 -2.81 -1.38 17.42
CA ILE A 24 -3.83 -2.15 18.12
C ILE A 24 -3.44 -3.64 18.07
N SER A 25 -3.35 -4.30 19.24
CA SER A 25 -3.17 -5.75 19.28
C SER A 25 -4.44 -6.42 18.73
N THR A 26 -4.29 -7.25 17.69
CA THR A 26 -5.40 -7.88 16.99
C THR A 26 -5.11 -9.35 16.76
N ASN A 27 -6.00 -10.22 17.24
CA ASN A 27 -5.87 -11.67 17.12
C ASN A 27 -6.92 -12.23 16.16
N ILE A 28 -6.51 -13.20 15.35
CA ILE A 28 -7.39 -13.88 14.38
C ILE A 28 -7.34 -15.36 14.65
N LEU A 29 -8.51 -15.99 14.79
CA LEU A 29 -8.63 -17.44 14.88
C LEU A 29 -8.59 -18.01 13.44
N ASN A 30 -7.66 -18.93 13.18
CA ASN A 30 -7.70 -19.75 11.97
C ASN A 30 -8.73 -20.88 12.18
N PRO A 31 -9.87 -20.85 11.48
CA PRO A 31 -10.95 -21.83 11.72
C PRO A 31 -10.58 -23.24 11.24
N SER A 32 -9.61 -23.38 10.34
CA SER A 32 -9.20 -24.69 9.80
C SER A 32 -8.26 -25.44 10.75
N THR A 33 -7.53 -24.72 11.61
CA THR A 33 -6.54 -25.31 12.53
C THR A 33 -6.90 -25.11 13.99
N GLY A 34 -7.83 -24.23 14.31
CA GLY A 34 -8.16 -23.79 15.67
C GLY A 34 -7.07 -22.95 16.34
N LYS A 35 -5.98 -22.60 15.62
CA LYS A 35 -4.86 -21.83 16.16
C LYS A 35 -5.15 -20.33 16.11
N THR A 36 -4.68 -19.60 17.11
CA THR A 36 -4.80 -18.15 17.18
C THR A 36 -3.55 -17.49 16.59
N LEU A 37 -3.76 -16.68 15.56
CA LEU A 37 -2.75 -15.81 14.97
C LEU A 37 -2.75 -14.46 15.68
N ARG A 38 -1.61 -14.06 16.22
CA ARG A 38 -1.47 -12.80 16.96
C ARG A 38 -0.69 -11.79 16.15
N GLY A 39 -1.18 -10.56 16.17
CA GLY A 39 -0.61 -9.50 15.35
C GLY A 39 -0.89 -8.10 15.85
N LEU A 40 -0.39 -7.14 15.11
CA LEU A 40 -0.56 -5.71 15.32
C LEU A 40 -1.23 -5.08 14.10
N LEU A 41 -2.28 -4.33 14.35
CA LEU A 41 -2.94 -3.48 13.38
C LEU A 41 -2.45 -2.04 13.57
N TYR A 42 -1.76 -1.51 12.59
CA TYR A 42 -1.39 -0.10 12.46
C TYR A 42 -2.56 0.61 11.78
N MET A 43 -3.35 1.33 12.54
CA MET A 43 -4.61 1.93 12.11
C MET A 43 -4.44 3.42 11.90
N PRO A 44 -4.53 3.95 10.67
CA PRO A 44 -4.48 5.38 10.42
C PRO A 44 -5.75 6.06 10.96
N GLU A 45 -5.72 7.38 11.12
CA GLU A 45 -6.93 8.16 11.36
C GLU A 45 -7.84 8.11 10.13
N THR A 46 -9.09 7.64 10.33
CA THR A 46 -10.00 7.38 9.20
C THR A 46 -11.08 8.45 9.02
N HIS A 47 -11.32 9.27 10.06
CA HIS A 47 -12.44 10.21 10.09
C HIS A 47 -13.78 9.59 9.61
N GLY A 48 -13.94 8.28 9.86
CA GLY A 48 -15.13 7.51 9.48
C GLY A 48 -15.13 6.93 8.05
N ALA A 49 -14.10 7.21 7.24
CA ALA A 49 -13.95 6.61 5.92
C ALA A 49 -13.34 5.19 5.99
N LYS A 50 -13.64 4.37 4.99
CA LYS A 50 -12.92 3.09 4.79
C LYS A 50 -11.54 3.38 4.21
N VAL A 51 -10.55 2.58 4.65
CA VAL A 51 -9.16 2.74 4.24
C VAL A 51 -8.64 1.49 3.54
N PRO A 52 -7.63 1.62 2.66
CA PRO A 52 -6.89 0.48 2.14
C PRO A 52 -6.25 -0.34 3.26
N LEU A 53 -6.04 -1.64 3.01
CA LEU A 53 -5.36 -2.53 3.94
C LEU A 53 -4.17 -3.21 3.28
N VAL A 54 -3.05 -3.26 3.99
CA VAL A 54 -1.90 -4.10 3.66
C VAL A 54 -1.73 -5.19 4.72
N ILE A 55 -1.62 -6.44 4.29
CA ILE A 55 -1.33 -7.59 5.15
C ILE A 55 0.13 -7.98 4.92
N CYS A 56 0.91 -8.11 6.01
CA CYS A 56 2.34 -8.43 5.94
C CYS A 56 2.59 -9.87 6.38
N ALA A 57 3.22 -10.66 5.51
CA ALA A 57 3.61 -12.05 5.69
C ALA A 57 5.11 -12.15 5.94
N HIS A 58 5.52 -12.57 7.14
CA HIS A 58 6.92 -12.55 7.58
C HIS A 58 7.75 -13.73 7.07
N GLU A 59 9.06 -13.62 7.22
CA GLU A 59 10.07 -14.60 6.82
C GLU A 59 10.02 -15.86 7.71
N LEU A 60 10.60 -16.97 7.23
CA LEU A 60 10.81 -18.21 7.99
C LEU A 60 11.50 -17.91 9.34
N GLY A 61 10.92 -18.45 10.43
CA GLY A 61 11.47 -18.31 11.77
C GLY A 61 11.53 -16.87 12.28
N SER A 62 10.80 -15.94 11.64
CA SER A 62 10.67 -14.55 12.04
C SER A 62 9.41 -14.32 12.88
N ASN A 63 8.97 -13.10 12.98
CA ASN A 63 7.71 -12.69 13.59
C ASN A 63 7.38 -11.23 13.21
N HIS A 64 6.13 -10.82 13.50
CA HIS A 64 5.61 -9.50 13.17
C HIS A 64 6.30 -8.33 13.90
N ARG A 65 7.10 -8.57 14.95
CA ARG A 65 7.74 -7.54 15.78
C ARG A 65 9.19 -7.24 15.40
N ARG A 66 9.76 -7.93 14.40
CA ARG A 66 11.15 -7.72 14.01
C ARG A 66 11.31 -6.58 13.00
N ARG A 67 11.10 -6.85 11.71
CA ARG A 67 11.29 -5.88 10.60
C ARG A 67 9.98 -5.21 10.20
N TRP A 68 8.86 -5.82 10.51
CA TRP A 68 7.54 -5.42 10.02
C TRP A 68 6.97 -4.15 10.64
N PRO A 69 7.33 -3.74 11.88
CA PRO A 69 6.90 -2.45 12.44
C PRO A 69 7.22 -1.26 11.54
N GLN A 70 8.43 -1.21 10.93
CA GLN A 70 8.82 -0.11 10.05
C GLN A 70 7.92 0.02 8.80
N TYR A 71 7.43 -1.11 8.25
CA TYR A 71 6.44 -1.10 7.15
C TYR A 71 5.08 -0.63 7.66
N GLY A 72 4.64 -1.15 8.81
CA GLY A 72 3.41 -0.74 9.47
C GLY A 72 3.33 0.76 9.71
N GLU A 73 4.35 1.31 10.35
CA GLU A 73 4.47 2.74 10.66
C GLU A 73 4.52 3.60 9.39
N SER A 74 5.38 3.22 8.42
CA SER A 74 5.59 4.00 7.20
C SER A 74 4.36 4.07 6.30
N LEU A 75 3.54 3.03 6.25
CA LEU A 75 2.35 2.98 5.40
C LEU A 75 1.13 3.52 6.14
N ALA A 76 1.02 3.30 7.47
CA ALA A 76 -0.07 3.87 8.26
C ALA A 76 0.00 5.40 8.32
N ALA A 77 1.20 5.98 8.35
CA ALA A 77 1.40 7.41 8.24
C ALA A 77 0.94 8.00 6.89
N GLU A 78 0.76 7.18 5.86
CA GLU A 78 0.24 7.57 4.53
C GLU A 78 -1.26 7.24 4.37
N GLY A 79 -1.93 6.75 5.42
CA GLY A 79 -3.37 6.47 5.40
C GLY A 79 -3.76 5.03 5.03
N ILE A 80 -2.82 4.08 5.00
CA ILE A 80 -3.09 2.66 4.79
C ILE A 80 -3.14 1.94 6.14
N ALA A 81 -4.20 1.19 6.43
CA ALA A 81 -4.16 0.24 7.55
C ALA A 81 -3.18 -0.89 7.23
N VAL A 82 -2.35 -1.28 8.21
CA VAL A 82 -1.39 -2.38 8.01
C VAL A 82 -1.58 -3.41 9.11
N TYR A 83 -1.75 -4.66 8.74
CA TYR A 83 -1.80 -5.78 9.67
C TYR A 83 -0.54 -6.64 9.52
N THR A 84 0.23 -6.71 10.59
CA THR A 84 1.40 -7.60 10.73
C THR A 84 1.06 -8.68 11.74
N PHE A 85 1.37 -9.94 11.46
CA PHE A 85 1.01 -11.06 12.35
C PHE A 85 2.08 -12.16 12.32
N ASP A 86 2.07 -13.03 13.32
CA ASP A 86 2.86 -14.24 13.33
C ASP A 86 2.06 -15.40 12.73
N PHE A 87 2.66 -16.12 11.81
CA PHE A 87 2.14 -17.42 11.37
C PHE A 87 2.12 -18.42 12.54
N ALA A 88 1.18 -19.37 12.52
CA ALA A 88 1.11 -20.44 13.50
C ALA A 88 2.33 -21.36 13.37
N GLY A 89 3.18 -21.34 14.39
CA GLY A 89 4.46 -22.07 14.36
C GLY A 89 5.50 -21.46 13.40
N GLY A 90 5.26 -20.29 12.80
CA GLY A 90 6.15 -19.66 11.82
C GLY A 90 7.50 -19.20 12.38
N GLY A 91 7.69 -19.22 13.69
CA GLY A 91 8.95 -18.87 14.34
C GLY A 91 9.05 -19.40 15.76
N PRO A 92 10.29 -19.49 16.31
CA PRO A 92 10.51 -19.99 17.66
C PRO A 92 9.89 -19.07 18.70
N LYS A 93 9.36 -19.64 19.77
CA LYS A 93 8.76 -18.92 20.92
C LYS A 93 9.79 -18.12 21.70
N SER A 94 11.03 -18.61 21.73
CA SER A 94 12.16 -17.94 22.37
C SER A 94 13.34 -17.94 21.43
N ARG A 95 13.99 -16.80 21.34
CA ARG A 95 15.22 -16.63 20.55
C ARG A 95 16.36 -16.38 21.54
N GLY A 96 17.39 -17.21 21.49
CA GLY A 96 18.55 -17.09 22.39
C GLY A 96 19.33 -15.76 22.25
N ASP A 97 18.96 -14.91 21.30
CA ASP A 97 19.58 -13.60 21.01
C ASP A 97 18.89 -12.42 21.75
N GLY A 98 17.95 -12.69 22.65
CA GLY A 98 17.20 -11.65 23.38
C GLY A 98 16.13 -10.94 22.55
N GLN A 99 15.95 -11.32 21.29
CA GLN A 99 14.89 -10.77 20.43
C GLN A 99 13.53 -11.44 20.73
N PRO A 100 12.42 -10.73 20.48
CA PRO A 100 11.09 -11.31 20.65
C PRO A 100 10.90 -12.57 19.80
N GLY A 101 10.38 -13.64 20.40
CA GLY A 101 9.93 -14.83 19.69
C GLY A 101 8.52 -14.66 19.10
N SER A 102 8.05 -15.66 18.35
CA SER A 102 6.66 -15.73 17.88
C SER A 102 5.69 -15.89 19.04
N ILE A 103 4.53 -15.25 18.96
CA ILE A 103 3.48 -15.32 19.99
C ILE A 103 2.18 -15.98 19.51
N SER A 104 2.06 -16.30 18.22
CA SER A 104 0.94 -17.11 17.70
C SER A 104 1.02 -18.55 18.20
N ASP A 105 -0.08 -19.29 18.16
CA ASP A 105 -0.12 -20.69 18.58
C ASP A 105 0.71 -21.57 17.63
N GLY A 106 0.99 -22.81 18.03
CA GLY A 106 1.73 -23.81 17.25
C GLY A 106 3.24 -23.79 17.45
N GLU A 107 3.86 -24.92 17.07
CA GLU A 107 5.30 -25.14 17.11
C GLU A 107 5.89 -25.15 15.70
N THR A 108 7.18 -24.86 15.56
CA THR A 108 7.85 -24.80 14.25
C THR A 108 7.83 -26.15 13.51
N THR A 109 7.76 -27.25 14.27
CA THR A 109 7.62 -28.62 13.71
C THR A 109 6.22 -28.93 13.16
N GLU A 110 5.24 -28.07 13.40
CA GLU A 110 3.88 -28.18 12.84
C GLU A 110 3.69 -27.25 11.63
N MET A 111 4.66 -26.40 11.35
CA MET A 111 4.61 -25.39 10.31
C MET A 111 5.10 -25.94 8.97
N SER A 112 4.50 -25.48 7.89
CA SER A 112 4.98 -25.58 6.51
C SER A 112 4.53 -24.36 5.70
N VAL A 113 5.03 -24.20 4.49
CA VAL A 113 4.55 -23.15 3.58
C VAL A 113 3.03 -23.26 3.37
N MET A 114 2.48 -24.48 3.27
CA MET A 114 1.04 -24.68 3.06
C MET A 114 0.20 -24.42 4.31
N THR A 115 0.73 -24.63 5.51
CA THR A 115 0.03 -24.22 6.74
C THR A 115 0.02 -22.70 6.87
N GLU A 116 1.11 -22.02 6.50
CA GLU A 116 1.17 -20.55 6.48
C GLU A 116 0.26 -19.95 5.39
N VAL A 117 0.07 -20.63 4.24
CA VAL A 117 -0.95 -20.23 3.25
C VAL A 117 -2.34 -20.23 3.87
N LYS A 118 -2.72 -21.28 4.63
CA LYS A 118 -4.02 -21.34 5.32
C LYS A 118 -4.17 -20.25 6.37
N ASP A 119 -3.09 -19.88 7.04
CA ASP A 119 -3.09 -18.78 7.99
C ASP A 119 -3.32 -17.43 7.27
N LEU A 120 -2.61 -17.17 6.17
CA LEU A 120 -2.79 -15.94 5.39
C LEU A 120 -4.19 -15.86 4.75
N GLU A 121 -4.75 -16.98 4.26
CA GLU A 121 -6.13 -17.08 3.79
C GLU A 121 -7.13 -16.73 4.90
N SER A 122 -6.89 -17.19 6.13
CA SER A 122 -7.73 -16.89 7.31
C SER A 122 -7.64 -15.41 7.70
N VAL A 123 -6.44 -14.81 7.60
CA VAL A 123 -6.23 -13.38 7.83
C VAL A 123 -6.96 -12.56 6.77
N LEU A 124 -6.85 -12.92 5.50
CA LEU A 124 -7.54 -12.24 4.40
C LEU A 124 -9.07 -12.29 4.59
N ALA A 125 -9.62 -13.45 4.95
CA ALA A 125 -11.04 -13.61 5.21
C ALA A 125 -11.52 -12.76 6.39
N ALA A 126 -10.76 -12.73 7.50
CA ALA A 126 -11.07 -11.92 8.68
C ALA A 126 -10.99 -10.42 8.35
N ALA A 127 -9.96 -9.99 7.63
CA ALA A 127 -9.74 -8.60 7.24
C ALA A 127 -10.89 -8.02 6.40
N LYS A 128 -11.48 -8.82 5.52
CA LYS A 128 -12.65 -8.44 4.72
C LYS A 128 -13.90 -8.16 5.55
N SER A 129 -13.96 -8.67 6.78
CA SER A 129 -15.07 -8.42 7.71
C SER A 129 -14.89 -7.16 8.55
N TRP A 130 -13.73 -6.51 8.53
CA TRP A 130 -13.48 -5.30 9.28
C TRP A 130 -14.19 -4.09 8.65
N SER A 131 -15.02 -3.41 9.43
CA SER A 131 -15.89 -2.32 8.95
C SER A 131 -15.13 -1.13 8.36
N PHE A 132 -13.89 -0.91 8.80
CA PHE A 132 -13.02 0.17 8.33
C PHE A 132 -12.26 -0.15 7.04
N VAL A 133 -12.26 -1.41 6.57
CA VAL A 133 -11.49 -1.83 5.39
C VAL A 133 -12.28 -1.56 4.12
N ASP A 134 -11.63 -0.92 3.15
CA ASP A 134 -12.04 -0.92 1.76
C ASP A 134 -11.63 -2.26 1.13
N THR A 135 -12.58 -3.17 1.00
CA THR A 135 -12.32 -4.54 0.49
C THR A 135 -11.89 -4.59 -0.97
N SER A 136 -12.03 -3.50 -1.71
CA SER A 136 -11.49 -3.38 -3.07
C SER A 136 -10.01 -2.96 -3.09
N LYS A 137 -9.44 -2.60 -1.93
CA LYS A 137 -8.10 -2.06 -1.76
C LYS A 137 -7.29 -2.85 -0.71
N ILE A 138 -7.26 -4.17 -0.85
CA ILE A 138 -6.43 -5.06 -0.01
C ILE A 138 -5.20 -5.48 -0.79
N ALA A 139 -4.01 -5.33 -0.19
CA ALA A 139 -2.75 -5.82 -0.75
C ALA A 139 -2.00 -6.69 0.25
N VAL A 140 -1.10 -7.52 -0.27
CA VAL A 140 -0.20 -8.36 0.54
C VAL A 140 1.24 -7.96 0.27
N ILE A 141 2.04 -7.87 1.33
CA ILE A 141 3.51 -7.78 1.26
C ILE A 141 4.08 -9.04 1.91
N GLY A 142 4.83 -9.83 1.17
CA GLY A 142 5.49 -11.03 1.68
C GLY A 142 7.01 -10.97 1.57
N GLY A 143 7.72 -11.27 2.66
CA GLY A 143 9.18 -11.35 2.70
C GLY A 143 9.67 -12.80 2.77
N SER A 144 10.70 -13.16 1.99
CA SER A 144 11.33 -14.48 2.00
C SER A 144 10.30 -15.62 1.91
N GLN A 145 10.16 -16.51 2.90
CA GLN A 145 9.13 -17.54 2.93
C GLN A 145 7.72 -16.94 2.89
N GLY A 146 7.45 -15.84 3.60
CA GLY A 146 6.18 -15.13 3.50
C GLY A 146 5.91 -14.62 2.07
N GLY A 147 6.97 -14.37 1.27
CA GLY A 147 6.87 -14.12 -0.16
C GLY A 147 6.37 -15.34 -0.93
N ALA A 148 6.92 -16.52 -0.68
CA ALA A 148 6.44 -17.78 -1.28
C ALA A 148 4.97 -18.07 -0.89
N VAL A 149 4.62 -17.90 0.39
CA VAL A 149 3.24 -18.00 0.89
C VAL A 149 2.33 -17.02 0.16
N SER A 150 2.79 -15.79 -0.05
CA SER A 150 2.03 -14.74 -0.74
C SER A 150 1.80 -15.05 -2.22
N VAL A 151 2.78 -15.65 -2.92
CA VAL A 151 2.61 -16.15 -4.31
C VAL A 151 1.46 -17.14 -4.38
N ILE A 152 1.49 -18.17 -3.52
CA ILE A 152 0.48 -19.22 -3.51
C ILE A 152 -0.90 -18.68 -3.13
N THR A 153 -0.98 -17.82 -2.12
CA THR A 153 -2.24 -17.21 -1.70
C THR A 153 -2.80 -16.29 -2.79
N ALA A 154 -1.97 -15.45 -3.41
CA ALA A 154 -2.39 -14.56 -4.47
C ALA A 154 -2.89 -15.31 -5.71
N SER A 155 -2.33 -16.47 -6.02
CA SER A 155 -2.80 -17.31 -7.14
C SER A 155 -4.23 -17.85 -6.95
N LYS A 156 -4.64 -18.02 -5.70
CA LYS A 156 -5.99 -18.51 -5.32
C LYS A 156 -7.00 -17.38 -5.10
N HIS A 157 -6.51 -16.20 -4.74
CA HIS A 157 -7.32 -15.04 -4.33
C HIS A 157 -7.05 -13.81 -5.19
N ALA A 158 -6.70 -13.99 -6.47
CA ALA A 158 -6.32 -12.90 -7.37
C ALA A 158 -7.37 -11.78 -7.45
N ASP A 159 -8.65 -12.13 -7.48
CA ASP A 159 -9.75 -11.15 -7.57
C ASP A 159 -9.94 -10.36 -6.28
N GLU A 160 -9.50 -10.90 -5.14
CA GLU A 160 -9.66 -10.29 -3.82
C GLU A 160 -8.53 -9.32 -3.46
N LEU A 161 -7.40 -9.39 -4.17
CA LEU A 161 -6.23 -8.56 -3.91
C LEU A 161 -6.12 -7.44 -4.96
N ALA A 162 -5.92 -6.22 -4.49
CA ALA A 162 -5.61 -5.07 -5.35
C ALA A 162 -4.11 -4.99 -5.70
N GLY A 163 -3.23 -5.56 -4.86
CA GLY A 163 -1.79 -5.51 -5.06
C GLY A 163 -1.05 -6.65 -4.37
N LEU A 164 0.10 -7.01 -4.94
CA LEU A 164 1.05 -7.98 -4.40
C LEU A 164 2.45 -7.39 -4.42
N VAL A 165 3.13 -7.44 -3.29
CA VAL A 165 4.55 -7.03 -3.16
C VAL A 165 5.35 -8.21 -2.62
N LEU A 166 6.40 -8.58 -3.32
CA LEU A 166 7.31 -9.65 -2.94
C LEU A 166 8.69 -9.08 -2.63
N LEU A 167 9.17 -9.31 -1.42
CA LEU A 167 10.47 -8.88 -0.93
C LEU A 167 11.37 -10.11 -0.83
N TYR A 168 12.43 -10.16 -1.63
CA TYR A 168 13.40 -11.28 -1.62
C TYR A 168 12.72 -12.65 -1.42
N PRO A 169 11.66 -13.01 -2.22
CA PRO A 169 10.83 -14.18 -1.94
C PRO A 169 11.63 -15.48 -2.06
N ALA A 170 11.43 -16.40 -1.10
CA ALA A 170 12.12 -17.69 -1.05
C ALA A 170 11.55 -18.70 -2.07
N LEU A 171 11.82 -18.47 -3.34
CA LEU A 171 11.34 -19.30 -4.45
C LEU A 171 12.18 -20.56 -4.70
N LEU A 172 13.28 -20.73 -3.96
CA LEU A 172 14.23 -21.83 -4.02
C LEU A 172 13.91 -22.98 -3.07
N ILE A 173 12.86 -22.90 -2.24
CA ILE A 173 12.58 -23.86 -1.15
C ILE A 173 12.60 -25.31 -1.65
N ARG A 174 11.90 -25.61 -2.76
CA ARG A 174 11.88 -26.94 -3.37
C ARG A 174 13.29 -27.42 -3.72
N ASP A 175 14.07 -26.58 -4.38
CA ASP A 175 15.43 -26.94 -4.84
C ASP A 175 16.37 -27.16 -3.66
N ASP A 176 16.24 -26.38 -2.58
CA ASP A 176 17.02 -26.57 -1.36
C ASP A 176 16.67 -27.87 -0.63
N LEU A 177 15.40 -28.26 -0.63
CA LEU A 177 14.98 -29.56 -0.09
C LEU A 177 15.57 -30.72 -0.89
N HIS A 178 15.57 -30.64 -2.23
CA HIS A 178 16.19 -31.65 -3.12
C HIS A 178 17.71 -31.70 -3.02
N LYS A 179 18.38 -30.58 -2.72
CA LYS A 179 19.82 -30.57 -2.39
C LYS A 179 20.10 -31.21 -1.02
N LYS A 180 19.16 -31.06 -0.07
CA LYS A 180 19.33 -31.54 1.30
C LYS A 180 19.04 -33.03 1.46
N PHE A 181 18.01 -33.53 0.78
CA PHE A 181 17.54 -34.91 0.88
C PHE A 181 17.53 -35.58 -0.51
N ALA A 182 17.95 -36.85 -0.59
CA ALA A 182 17.86 -37.61 -1.82
C ALA A 182 16.41 -38.04 -2.12
N LYS A 183 15.62 -38.27 -1.07
CA LYS A 183 14.19 -38.56 -1.10
C LYS A 183 13.49 -37.83 0.03
N ARG A 184 12.18 -37.57 -0.14
CA ARG A 184 11.38 -36.91 0.92
C ARG A 184 11.36 -37.70 2.22
N GLU A 185 11.39 -39.03 2.13
CA GLU A 185 11.36 -39.96 3.27
C GLU A 185 12.68 -39.95 4.08
N ASP A 186 13.74 -39.40 3.53
CA ASP A 186 15.04 -39.24 4.23
C ASP A 186 15.00 -38.12 5.28
N CYS A 187 13.95 -37.28 5.29
CA CYS A 187 13.78 -36.25 6.29
C CYS A 187 13.50 -36.87 7.66
N PRO A 188 14.33 -36.64 8.69
CA PRO A 188 14.06 -37.15 10.03
C PRO A 188 12.83 -36.47 10.64
N PRO A 189 12.23 -37.09 11.71
CA PRO A 189 11.04 -36.53 12.39
C PRO A 189 11.18 -35.07 12.82
N VAL A 190 12.39 -34.64 13.16
CA VAL A 190 12.78 -33.25 13.38
C VAL A 190 14.13 -33.04 12.73
N TYR A 191 14.24 -31.99 11.93
CA TYR A 191 15.52 -31.59 11.39
C TYR A 191 15.72 -30.07 11.51
N SER A 192 16.97 -29.67 11.77
CA SER A 192 17.31 -28.27 11.94
C SER A 192 17.56 -27.61 10.58
N TYR A 193 16.61 -26.78 10.14
CA TYR A 193 16.73 -26.01 8.90
C TYR A 193 17.86 -24.99 9.06
N ASN A 194 18.87 -25.11 8.20
CA ASN A 194 20.09 -24.28 8.28
C ASN A 194 20.75 -24.20 9.69
N GLY A 195 20.54 -25.22 10.54
CA GLY A 195 21.14 -25.34 11.85
C GLY A 195 20.55 -24.48 12.96
N TRP A 196 19.41 -23.81 12.72
CA TRP A 196 18.85 -22.87 13.71
C TRP A 196 17.33 -22.96 13.93
N LEU A 197 16.57 -23.57 13.03
CA LEU A 197 15.13 -23.72 13.15
C LEU A 197 14.72 -25.18 12.97
N ASP A 198 14.13 -25.77 13.99
CA ASP A 198 13.64 -27.12 13.93
C ASP A 198 12.31 -27.19 13.18
N VAL A 199 12.27 -27.99 12.13
CA VAL A 199 11.09 -28.30 11.32
C VAL A 199 10.90 -29.81 11.20
N SER A 200 9.80 -30.26 10.66
CA SER A 200 9.43 -31.66 10.52
C SER A 200 9.21 -32.06 9.06
N PRO A 201 8.97 -33.36 8.76
CA PRO A 201 8.61 -33.82 7.43
C PRO A 201 7.40 -33.10 6.81
N VAL A 202 6.52 -32.46 7.58
CA VAL A 202 5.40 -31.66 7.07
C VAL A 202 5.92 -30.55 6.14
N TYR A 203 6.97 -29.84 6.57
CA TYR A 203 7.60 -28.78 5.78
C TYR A 203 8.15 -29.32 4.44
N VAL A 204 8.82 -30.47 4.50
CA VAL A 204 9.41 -31.11 3.33
C VAL A 204 8.36 -31.63 2.36
N ASN A 205 7.37 -32.36 2.89
CA ASN A 205 6.33 -33.01 2.09
C ASN A 205 5.49 -32.01 1.29
N ASP A 206 5.16 -30.87 1.88
CA ASP A 206 4.31 -29.85 1.24
C ASP A 206 4.99 -29.18 0.06
N MET A 207 6.33 -29.05 0.09
CA MET A 207 7.08 -28.34 -0.93
C MET A 207 7.89 -29.23 -1.88
N TRP A 208 7.99 -30.54 -1.60
CA TRP A 208 8.85 -31.46 -2.36
C TRP A 208 8.61 -31.45 -3.85
N ASP A 209 7.34 -31.58 -4.26
CA ASP A 209 6.93 -31.61 -5.68
C ASP A 209 6.27 -30.29 -6.13
N TYR A 210 6.22 -29.27 -5.26
CA TYR A 210 5.46 -28.07 -5.53
C TYR A 210 6.18 -27.11 -6.48
N ASP A 211 5.58 -26.84 -7.63
CA ASP A 211 6.09 -25.86 -8.58
C ASP A 211 5.42 -24.48 -8.35
N ILE A 212 6.08 -23.63 -7.55
CA ILE A 212 5.58 -22.31 -7.21
C ILE A 212 5.48 -21.38 -8.43
N TYR A 213 6.27 -21.61 -9.49
CA TYR A 213 6.20 -20.80 -10.71
C TYR A 213 4.93 -21.07 -11.52
N ALA A 214 4.33 -22.25 -11.39
CA ALA A 214 3.06 -22.57 -12.03
C ALA A 214 1.86 -21.78 -11.46
N ASP A 215 2.01 -21.18 -10.29
CA ASP A 215 0.99 -20.33 -9.68
C ASP A 215 1.04 -18.86 -10.16
N MET A 216 2.22 -18.38 -10.51
CA MET A 216 2.44 -16.94 -10.82
C MET A 216 1.55 -16.41 -11.95
N PRO A 217 1.32 -17.12 -13.08
CA PRO A 217 0.46 -16.63 -14.16
C PRO A 217 -1.02 -16.49 -13.76
N LYS A 218 -1.46 -17.08 -12.64
CA LYS A 218 -2.83 -16.99 -12.15
C LYS A 218 -3.12 -15.61 -11.51
N TYR A 219 -2.07 -14.89 -11.09
CA TYR A 219 -2.20 -13.52 -10.62
C TYR A 219 -1.86 -12.56 -11.77
N THR A 220 -2.90 -11.99 -12.38
CA THR A 220 -2.79 -11.18 -13.61
C THR A 220 -2.78 -9.67 -13.35
N LYS A 221 -2.92 -9.25 -12.09
CA LYS A 221 -2.86 -7.83 -11.72
C LYS A 221 -1.41 -7.37 -11.57
N PRO A 222 -1.13 -6.05 -11.61
CA PRO A 222 0.20 -5.53 -11.36
C PRO A 222 0.77 -6.07 -10.04
N MET A 223 2.06 -6.41 -10.04
CA MET A 223 2.78 -6.80 -8.83
C MET A 223 4.15 -6.14 -8.77
N LEU A 224 4.67 -5.97 -7.55
CA LEU A 224 6.00 -5.42 -7.31
C LEU A 224 6.93 -6.50 -6.74
N LEU A 225 8.11 -6.64 -7.32
CA LEU A 225 9.16 -7.56 -6.90
C LEU A 225 10.41 -6.76 -6.54
N LEU A 226 10.90 -6.90 -5.30
CA LEU A 226 12.10 -6.23 -4.81
C LEU A 226 13.12 -7.26 -4.34
N HIS A 227 14.36 -7.12 -4.77
CA HIS A 227 15.46 -8.01 -4.38
C HIS A 227 16.75 -7.28 -4.20
N GLY A 228 17.58 -7.71 -3.24
CA GLY A 228 18.88 -7.11 -2.97
C GLY A 228 19.98 -7.68 -3.88
N ASP A 229 20.90 -6.84 -4.35
CA ASP A 229 22.02 -7.27 -5.18
C ASP A 229 23.09 -8.06 -4.39
N LYS A 230 23.05 -7.99 -3.05
CA LYS A 230 23.93 -8.73 -2.12
C LYS A 230 23.22 -9.83 -1.35
N ASP A 231 22.03 -10.25 -1.80
CA ASP A 231 21.32 -11.36 -1.17
C ASP A 231 22.06 -12.69 -1.45
N THR A 232 22.62 -13.27 -0.39
CA THR A 232 23.34 -14.55 -0.44
C THR A 232 22.47 -15.75 -0.09
N ILE A 233 21.20 -15.53 0.29
CA ILE A 233 20.25 -16.57 0.68
C ILE A 233 19.41 -17.00 -0.51
N VAL A 234 18.85 -16.04 -1.25
CA VAL A 234 18.06 -16.30 -2.45
C VAL A 234 18.82 -15.78 -3.68
N PRO A 235 19.36 -16.66 -4.54
CA PRO A 235 20.04 -16.25 -5.76
C PRO A 235 19.14 -15.44 -6.70
N MET A 236 19.71 -14.44 -7.34
CA MET A 236 19.04 -13.52 -8.26
C MET A 236 18.26 -14.25 -9.38
N GLU A 237 18.78 -15.39 -9.85
CA GLU A 237 18.18 -16.17 -10.94
C GLU A 237 16.74 -16.60 -10.67
N TYR A 238 16.39 -16.91 -9.40
CA TYR A 238 15.01 -17.24 -8.99
C TYR A 238 14.08 -16.04 -9.15
N ILE A 239 14.59 -14.86 -8.86
CA ILE A 239 13.84 -13.62 -8.91
C ILE A 239 13.62 -13.15 -10.35
N GLU A 240 14.68 -13.21 -11.18
CA GLU A 240 14.57 -12.90 -12.61
C GLU A 240 13.60 -13.85 -13.33
N LYS A 241 13.60 -15.14 -12.93
CA LYS A 241 12.62 -16.10 -13.43
C LYS A 241 11.21 -15.70 -13.03
N ALA A 242 10.98 -15.33 -11.77
CA ALA A 242 9.67 -14.87 -11.29
C ALA A 242 9.20 -13.62 -12.04
N ALA A 243 10.07 -12.62 -12.20
CA ALA A 243 9.76 -11.39 -12.93
C ALA A 243 9.35 -11.65 -14.39
N LYS A 244 9.91 -12.67 -15.03
CA LYS A 244 9.53 -13.10 -16.40
C LYS A 244 8.26 -13.94 -16.44
N THR A 245 7.91 -14.59 -15.31
CA THR A 245 6.77 -15.52 -15.24
C THR A 245 5.46 -14.79 -14.93
N TYR A 246 5.50 -13.71 -14.15
CA TYR A 246 4.31 -12.89 -13.89
C TYR A 246 3.91 -12.09 -15.13
N PRO A 247 2.61 -12.02 -15.48
CA PRO A 247 2.13 -11.27 -16.65
C PRO A 247 2.37 -9.75 -16.58
N ASP A 248 2.28 -9.17 -15.37
CA ASP A 248 2.48 -7.73 -15.12
C ASP A 248 3.33 -7.55 -13.85
N SER A 249 4.65 -7.60 -14.01
CA SER A 249 5.61 -7.46 -12.94
C SER A 249 6.44 -6.18 -13.07
N GLU A 250 6.57 -5.44 -11.97
CA GLU A 250 7.52 -4.36 -11.78
C GLU A 250 8.64 -4.88 -10.88
N PHE A 251 9.86 -5.01 -11.43
CA PHE A 251 11.00 -5.55 -10.70
C PHE A 251 12.07 -4.47 -10.48
N HIS A 252 12.51 -4.32 -9.23
CA HIS A 252 13.62 -3.44 -8.87
C HIS A 252 14.65 -4.15 -8.01
N ILE A 253 15.91 -3.84 -8.29
CA ILE A 253 17.05 -4.25 -7.47
C ILE A 253 17.25 -3.18 -6.40
N ILE A 254 17.48 -3.62 -5.16
CA ILE A 254 17.83 -2.76 -4.04
C ILE A 254 19.35 -2.77 -3.90
N ASP A 255 19.97 -1.63 -4.18
CA ASP A 255 21.42 -1.46 -4.10
C ASP A 255 21.92 -1.69 -2.68
N ASP A 256 22.99 -2.46 -2.53
CA ASP A 256 23.55 -2.92 -1.26
C ASP A 256 22.57 -3.75 -0.40
N GLY A 257 21.48 -4.27 -1.00
CA GLY A 257 20.46 -5.06 -0.33
C GLY A 257 20.92 -6.49 -0.06
N GLU A 258 20.95 -6.89 1.21
CA GLU A 258 21.08 -8.26 1.67
C GLU A 258 19.70 -8.93 1.78
N HIS A 259 19.66 -10.17 2.32
CA HIS A 259 18.41 -10.86 2.62
C HIS A 259 17.66 -10.19 3.78
N GLY A 260 16.82 -9.20 3.44
CA GLY A 260 16.09 -8.34 4.38
C GLY A 260 16.57 -6.90 4.36
N PHE A 261 15.63 -5.97 4.25
CA PHE A 261 15.92 -4.55 4.08
C PHE A 261 15.87 -3.80 5.41
N GLN A 262 16.92 -2.99 5.67
CA GLN A 262 17.05 -2.15 6.88
C GLN A 262 17.77 -0.84 6.53
N GLY A 263 17.55 0.22 7.33
CA GLY A 263 18.22 1.50 7.12
C GLY A 263 18.06 2.03 5.69
N LYS A 264 19.16 2.20 4.95
CA LYS A 264 19.14 2.74 3.57
C LYS A 264 18.39 1.81 2.60
N THR A 265 18.57 0.49 2.70
CA THR A 265 17.90 -0.48 1.83
C THR A 265 16.40 -0.56 2.11
N PHE A 266 15.97 -0.37 3.37
CA PHE A 266 14.56 -0.19 3.69
C PHE A 266 14.01 1.12 3.09
N ALA A 267 14.75 2.22 3.15
CA ALA A 267 14.32 3.50 2.58
C ALA A 267 14.11 3.41 1.05
N GLN A 268 14.98 2.64 0.34
CA GLN A 268 14.75 2.35 -1.08
C GLN A 268 13.50 1.49 -1.29
N ALA A 269 13.39 0.38 -0.57
CA ALA A 269 12.29 -0.57 -0.71
C ALA A 269 10.92 0.09 -0.44
N ILE A 270 10.79 0.85 0.68
CA ILE A 270 9.53 1.53 1.00
C ILE A 270 9.20 2.64 0.00
N GLY A 271 10.21 3.25 -0.63
CA GLY A 271 10.05 4.19 -1.72
C GLY A 271 9.37 3.56 -2.94
N TYR A 272 9.87 2.40 -3.40
CA TYR A 272 9.27 1.63 -4.48
C TYR A 272 7.86 1.12 -4.13
N ILE A 273 7.66 0.61 -2.91
CA ILE A 273 6.34 0.16 -2.44
C ILE A 273 5.32 1.30 -2.49
N LYS A 274 5.67 2.49 -1.97
CA LYS A 274 4.78 3.65 -2.00
C LYS A 274 4.49 4.11 -3.43
N ALA A 275 5.48 4.08 -4.33
CA ALA A 275 5.30 4.41 -5.74
C ALA A 275 4.34 3.42 -6.42
N TYR A 276 4.56 2.12 -6.20
CA TYR A 276 3.69 1.07 -6.71
C TYR A 276 2.25 1.20 -6.16
N PHE A 277 2.07 1.44 -4.87
CA PHE A 277 0.75 1.63 -4.27
C PHE A 277 0.01 2.86 -4.81
N ARG A 278 0.74 3.93 -5.18
CA ARG A 278 0.15 5.06 -5.90
C ARG A 278 -0.28 4.68 -7.31
N LYS A 279 0.55 3.93 -8.03
CA LYS A 279 0.27 3.43 -9.38
C LYS A 279 -1.00 2.61 -9.45
N ILE A 280 -1.24 1.74 -8.45
CA ILE A 280 -2.44 0.87 -8.38
C ILE A 280 -3.61 1.49 -7.61
N GLY A 281 -3.53 2.75 -7.18
CA GLY A 281 -4.61 3.45 -6.49
C GLY A 281 -4.86 3.02 -5.04
N LEU A 282 -3.91 2.33 -4.41
CA LEU A 282 -3.94 2.01 -2.98
C LEU A 282 -3.57 3.23 -2.12
N LEU A 283 -2.58 3.99 -2.55
CA LEU A 283 -2.26 5.30 -1.98
C LEU A 283 -2.81 6.40 -2.87
N PRO A 284 -3.31 7.48 -2.28
CA PRO A 284 -3.63 8.67 -3.05
C PRO A 284 -2.37 9.14 -3.79
N GLY A 285 -2.55 9.68 -4.97
CA GLY A 285 -1.46 10.30 -5.73
C GLY A 285 -0.70 11.26 -4.82
N GLY A 286 0.60 11.03 -4.66
CA GLY A 286 1.42 11.86 -3.75
C GLY A 286 1.51 13.30 -4.25
N LEU A 287 1.68 14.25 -3.31
CA LEU A 287 1.94 15.65 -3.65
C LEU A 287 3.31 15.78 -4.33
N SER A 288 3.43 16.71 -5.25
CA SER A 288 4.69 17.04 -5.91
C SER A 288 5.76 17.43 -4.87
N LYS A 289 6.92 16.82 -4.95
CA LYS A 289 8.07 17.19 -4.10
C LYS A 289 8.84 18.39 -4.64
N ILE A 290 8.55 18.79 -5.89
CA ILE A 290 9.27 19.87 -6.57
C ILE A 290 8.61 21.21 -6.29
N ILE A 291 7.27 21.25 -6.20
CA ILE A 291 6.51 22.45 -5.98
C ILE A 291 5.88 22.39 -4.59
N PRO A 292 6.13 23.37 -3.71
CA PRO A 292 5.57 23.40 -2.37
C PRO A 292 4.03 23.40 -2.39
N VAL A 293 3.44 22.74 -1.39
CA VAL A 293 1.97 22.73 -1.17
C VAL A 293 1.44 24.14 -0.94
N GLY A 294 2.19 24.94 -0.22
CA GLY A 294 1.81 26.31 0.12
C GLY A 294 1.09 26.43 1.47
N ASN A 295 0.49 27.59 1.68
CA ASN A 295 -0.28 27.90 2.88
C ASN A 295 -1.75 27.48 2.72
N PRO A 296 -2.48 27.21 3.82
CA PRO A 296 -3.92 27.02 3.76
C PRO A 296 -4.57 28.16 2.96
N ASN A 297 -5.49 27.80 2.08
CA ASN A 297 -6.19 28.77 1.22
C ASN A 297 -7.17 29.60 2.05
N THR A 298 -6.71 30.75 2.51
CA THR A 298 -7.53 31.72 3.26
C THR A 298 -8.10 32.82 2.37
N ILE A 299 -7.69 32.91 1.12
CA ILE A 299 -8.12 33.93 0.16
C ILE A 299 -9.46 33.56 -0.49
N ALA A 300 -9.60 32.31 -0.89
CA ALA A 300 -10.78 31.82 -1.56
C ALA A 300 -11.30 30.49 -0.95
N GLY A 301 -10.88 30.18 0.29
CA GLY A 301 -11.17 28.88 0.93
C GLY A 301 -12.66 28.62 1.15
N GLU A 302 -13.48 29.67 1.25
CA GLU A 302 -14.94 29.57 1.34
C GLU A 302 -15.61 29.00 0.06
N HIS A 303 -14.91 29.08 -1.08
CA HIS A 303 -15.36 28.54 -2.36
C HIS A 303 -14.87 27.09 -2.63
N PHE A 304 -14.39 26.38 -1.57
CA PHE A 304 -13.91 25.00 -1.65
C PHE A 304 -14.66 24.10 -0.64
N THR A 305 -15.05 22.90 -1.04
CA THR A 305 -15.82 21.98 -0.17
C THR A 305 -14.99 21.39 0.97
N GLY A 306 -13.67 21.37 0.86
CA GLY A 306 -12.72 20.80 1.82
C GLY A 306 -11.48 21.67 1.93
N LYS A 307 -10.40 21.10 2.48
CA LYS A 307 -9.16 21.84 2.63
C LYS A 307 -8.44 21.99 1.30
N SER A 308 -7.94 23.18 1.06
CA SER A 308 -7.08 23.51 -0.07
C SER A 308 -5.93 24.41 0.38
N TRP A 309 -4.86 24.40 -0.41
CA TRP A 309 -3.66 25.21 -0.15
C TRP A 309 -3.25 25.93 -1.43
N LEU A 310 -2.66 27.11 -1.27
CA LEU A 310 -2.15 27.93 -2.35
C LEU A 310 -0.67 28.23 -2.14
N TYR A 311 0.10 28.07 -3.21
CA TYR A 311 1.48 28.54 -3.28
C TYR A 311 1.67 29.43 -4.52
N PRO A 312 1.89 30.76 -4.35
CA PRO A 312 2.14 31.62 -5.48
C PRO A 312 3.52 31.31 -6.08
N LEU A 313 3.54 30.91 -7.31
CA LEU A 313 4.78 30.71 -8.09
C LEU A 313 5.30 32.03 -8.61
N THR A 314 4.42 32.88 -9.11
CA THR A 314 4.70 34.27 -9.51
C THR A 314 3.40 35.07 -9.51
N LEU A 315 3.53 36.37 -9.21
CA LEU A 315 2.44 37.33 -9.31
C LEU A 315 2.75 38.41 -10.35
N GLN A 316 3.88 38.26 -11.07
CA GLN A 316 4.30 39.20 -12.11
C GLN A 316 3.92 38.65 -13.47
N GLN A 317 3.53 39.57 -14.39
CA GLN A 317 3.11 39.28 -15.77
C GLN A 317 1.91 38.31 -15.84
N VAL A 318 2.08 37.04 -15.49
CA VAL A 318 1.03 36.03 -15.42
C VAL A 318 0.96 35.51 -14.00
N ALA A 319 -0.09 35.86 -13.27
CA ALA A 319 -0.30 35.31 -11.92
C ALA A 319 -0.45 33.79 -12.01
N THR A 320 0.41 33.08 -11.28
CA THR A 320 0.52 31.64 -11.37
C THR A 320 0.59 31.05 -9.98
N PHE A 321 -0.27 30.07 -9.70
CA PHE A 321 -0.39 29.43 -8.41
C PHE A 321 -0.26 27.90 -8.53
N ASN A 322 0.35 27.27 -7.56
CA ASN A 322 0.09 25.86 -7.29
C ASN A 322 -1.13 25.77 -6.39
N VAL A 323 -2.17 25.11 -6.84
CA VAL A 323 -3.38 24.82 -6.08
C VAL A 323 -3.37 23.35 -5.68
N THR A 324 -3.46 23.11 -4.38
CA THR A 324 -3.47 21.76 -3.80
C THR A 324 -4.82 21.50 -3.16
N PHE A 325 -5.44 20.38 -3.49
CA PHE A 325 -6.70 19.89 -2.94
C PHE A 325 -6.48 18.61 -2.15
N GLU A 326 -7.06 18.50 -0.97
CA GLU A 326 -7.17 17.21 -0.28
C GLU A 326 -8.14 16.29 -1.01
N PRO A 327 -8.06 14.93 -0.81
CA PRO A 327 -8.99 14.00 -1.42
C PRO A 327 -10.46 14.40 -1.18
N GLY A 328 -11.24 14.44 -2.25
CA GLY A 328 -12.65 14.80 -2.21
C GLY A 328 -12.94 16.30 -2.17
N SER A 329 -11.94 17.16 -2.13
CA SER A 329 -12.14 18.63 -2.18
C SER A 329 -12.24 19.12 -3.62
N TYR A 330 -13.20 20.00 -3.87
CA TYR A 330 -13.40 20.69 -5.16
C TYR A 330 -13.92 22.10 -4.93
N ASN A 331 -13.73 22.97 -5.94
CA ASN A 331 -14.21 24.37 -5.86
C ASN A 331 -15.62 24.51 -6.43
N GLU A 332 -16.21 25.66 -6.18
CA GLU A 332 -17.47 26.06 -6.78
C GLU A 332 -17.39 26.15 -8.30
N TRP A 333 -18.55 26.04 -8.96
CA TRP A 333 -18.70 26.54 -10.29
C TRP A 333 -18.29 28.01 -10.32
N HIS A 334 -17.45 28.39 -11.28
CA HIS A 334 -17.00 29.77 -11.39
C HIS A 334 -16.71 30.13 -12.86
N ILE A 335 -16.61 31.44 -13.08
CA ILE A 335 -16.33 32.03 -14.39
C ILE A 335 -15.20 33.04 -14.22
N HIS A 336 -14.16 32.94 -15.02
CA HIS A 336 -13.18 33.99 -15.22
C HIS A 336 -13.65 34.88 -16.37
N HIS A 337 -14.29 36.00 -16.01
CA HIS A 337 -14.77 36.96 -16.99
C HIS A 337 -13.61 37.77 -17.58
N ALA A 338 -13.73 38.12 -18.86
CA ALA A 338 -12.91 39.15 -19.52
C ALA A 338 -13.61 39.69 -20.75
N GLU A 339 -13.35 40.95 -21.08
CA GLU A 339 -13.79 41.60 -22.29
C GLU A 339 -12.90 41.21 -23.46
N LYS A 340 -11.59 41.00 -23.22
CA LYS A 340 -10.61 40.58 -24.21
C LYS A 340 -9.48 39.80 -23.52
N GLY A 341 -9.03 38.71 -24.13
CA GLY A 341 -8.10 37.79 -23.54
C GLY A 341 -8.72 37.08 -22.34
N GLY A 342 -7.97 36.87 -21.25
CA GLY A 342 -8.47 36.27 -20.01
C GLY A 342 -8.68 34.77 -20.09
N GLY A 343 -9.27 34.21 -19.04
CA GLY A 343 -9.45 32.78 -18.84
C GLY A 343 -8.37 32.17 -17.95
N GLN A 344 -8.30 30.85 -17.91
CA GLN A 344 -7.39 30.13 -17.03
C GLN A 344 -6.74 28.95 -17.74
N ILE A 345 -5.50 28.60 -17.40
CA ILE A 345 -4.86 27.37 -17.84
C ILE A 345 -4.56 26.54 -16.60
N LEU A 346 -4.96 25.27 -16.61
CA LEU A 346 -4.62 24.29 -15.58
C LEU A 346 -3.58 23.32 -16.15
N ILE A 347 -2.53 23.06 -15.37
CA ILE A 347 -1.53 22.03 -15.67
C ILE A 347 -1.47 21.09 -14.47
N ALA A 348 -1.98 19.87 -14.62
CA ALA A 348 -1.94 18.87 -13.57
C ALA A 348 -0.48 18.42 -13.32
N ILE A 349 -0.04 18.47 -12.06
CA ILE A 349 1.35 18.16 -11.70
C ILE A 349 1.48 16.98 -10.74
N SER A 350 0.42 16.66 -10.00
CA SER A 350 0.45 15.54 -9.05
C SER A 350 -0.95 15.07 -8.68
N GLY A 351 -1.07 13.78 -8.40
CA GLY A 351 -2.33 13.18 -7.99
C GLY A 351 -3.32 12.99 -9.13
N ARG A 352 -4.61 12.93 -8.79
CA ARG A 352 -5.73 12.74 -9.71
C ARG A 352 -6.86 13.71 -9.37
N GLY A 353 -7.40 14.36 -10.36
CA GLY A 353 -8.47 15.33 -10.19
C GLY A 353 -9.46 15.33 -11.33
N TRP A 354 -10.38 16.27 -11.26
CA TRP A 354 -11.45 16.48 -12.23
C TRP A 354 -11.50 17.95 -12.68
N TYR A 355 -11.89 18.13 -13.92
CA TYR A 355 -12.32 19.39 -14.51
C TYR A 355 -13.65 19.17 -15.22
N GLN A 356 -14.54 20.14 -15.14
CA GLN A 356 -15.78 20.11 -15.91
C GLN A 356 -16.19 21.52 -16.36
N GLU A 357 -16.49 21.65 -17.62
CA GLU A 357 -17.17 22.79 -18.22
C GLU A 357 -18.70 22.56 -18.18
N ASP A 358 -19.46 23.61 -17.92
CA ASP A 358 -20.93 23.51 -17.84
C ASP A 358 -21.51 22.93 -19.14
N GLY A 359 -22.41 21.97 -18.99
CA GLY A 359 -23.01 21.23 -20.10
C GLY A 359 -22.13 20.15 -20.74
N LYS A 360 -20.88 19.94 -20.27
CA LYS A 360 -20.01 18.86 -20.75
C LYS A 360 -19.77 17.79 -19.70
N PRO A 361 -19.39 16.56 -20.09
CA PRO A 361 -18.94 15.55 -19.14
C PRO A 361 -17.70 16.01 -18.36
N ALA A 362 -17.57 15.57 -17.10
CA ALA A 362 -16.36 15.78 -16.32
C ALA A 362 -15.18 15.01 -16.95
N GLN A 363 -14.04 15.68 -17.04
CA GLN A 363 -12.77 15.15 -17.56
C GLN A 363 -11.84 14.82 -16.39
N GLU A 364 -11.32 13.59 -16.34
CA GLU A 364 -10.28 13.22 -15.40
C GLU A 364 -8.96 13.92 -15.78
N LEU A 365 -8.24 14.40 -14.76
CA LEU A 365 -6.92 15.03 -14.91
C LEU A 365 -5.85 14.23 -14.15
N LYS A 366 -4.76 13.95 -14.85
CA LYS A 366 -3.56 13.27 -14.35
C LYS A 366 -2.31 14.11 -14.62
N PRO A 367 -1.19 13.87 -13.92
CA PRO A 367 0.05 14.62 -14.12
C PRO A 367 0.45 14.67 -15.60
N GLY A 368 0.67 15.88 -16.11
CA GLY A 368 0.96 16.19 -17.51
C GLY A 368 -0.25 16.67 -18.32
N ASP A 369 -1.47 16.43 -17.86
CA ASP A 369 -2.66 16.95 -18.53
C ASP A 369 -2.75 18.47 -18.40
N THR A 370 -3.20 19.11 -19.48
CA THR A 370 -3.37 20.56 -19.57
C THR A 370 -4.78 20.88 -20.05
N VAL A 371 -5.43 21.84 -19.38
CA VAL A 371 -6.74 22.37 -19.77
C VAL A 371 -6.60 23.85 -20.06
N ASN A 372 -7.01 24.25 -21.26
CA ASN A 372 -7.20 25.66 -21.62
C ASN A 372 -8.67 26.04 -21.41
N ILE A 373 -8.93 26.96 -20.51
CA ILE A 373 -10.26 27.45 -20.17
C ILE A 373 -10.39 28.87 -20.70
N PRO A 374 -11.15 29.09 -21.79
CA PRO A 374 -11.38 30.44 -22.30
C PRO A 374 -12.08 31.33 -21.27
N ALA A 375 -11.91 32.64 -21.39
CA ALA A 375 -12.70 33.59 -20.62
C ALA A 375 -14.20 33.36 -20.83
N ASN A 376 -14.98 33.65 -19.81
CA ASN A 376 -16.44 33.55 -19.78
C ASN A 376 -16.99 32.11 -19.85
N VAL A 377 -16.14 31.08 -19.64
CA VAL A 377 -16.56 29.69 -19.57
C VAL A 377 -16.83 29.33 -18.10
N LYS A 378 -18.04 28.84 -17.80
CA LYS A 378 -18.41 28.33 -16.48
C LYS A 378 -17.81 26.95 -16.30
N HIS A 379 -17.05 26.75 -15.23
CA HIS A 379 -16.37 25.49 -14.96
C HIS A 379 -16.13 25.30 -13.45
N TRP A 380 -15.74 24.09 -13.08
CA TRP A 380 -15.19 23.75 -11.78
C TRP A 380 -14.04 22.74 -11.94
N HIS A 381 -13.20 22.63 -10.90
CA HIS A 381 -12.16 21.61 -10.80
C HIS A 381 -11.89 21.22 -9.34
N GLY A 382 -11.22 20.08 -9.14
CA GLY A 382 -10.90 19.58 -7.80
C GLY A 382 -10.26 18.22 -7.81
N ALA A 383 -9.94 17.71 -6.61
CA ALA A 383 -9.36 16.40 -6.42
C ALA A 383 -10.36 15.30 -6.72
N ALA A 384 -9.92 14.10 -7.06
CA ALA A 384 -10.74 12.92 -6.99
C ALA A 384 -11.00 12.54 -5.52
N LYS A 385 -12.06 11.78 -5.25
CA LYS A 385 -12.50 11.45 -3.89
C LYS A 385 -11.47 10.66 -3.07
N ASP A 386 -10.53 10.02 -3.74
CA ASP A 386 -9.54 9.12 -3.17
C ASP A 386 -8.08 9.54 -3.47
N SER A 387 -7.87 10.74 -4.00
CA SER A 387 -6.55 11.23 -4.37
C SER A 387 -6.36 12.70 -4.00
N TRP A 388 -5.20 13.05 -3.51
CA TRP A 388 -4.72 14.42 -3.56
C TRP A 388 -4.65 14.88 -5.01
N PHE A 389 -4.79 16.17 -5.24
CA PHE A 389 -4.63 16.76 -6.55
C PHE A 389 -3.88 18.08 -6.46
N GLN A 390 -2.86 18.23 -7.29
CA GLN A 390 -2.16 19.49 -7.47
C GLN A 390 -2.16 19.87 -8.95
N HIS A 391 -2.46 21.11 -9.21
CA HIS A 391 -2.27 21.69 -10.52
C HIS A 391 -1.72 23.10 -10.44
N ILE A 392 -1.03 23.52 -11.47
CA ILE A 392 -0.69 24.92 -11.67
C ILE A 392 -1.91 25.59 -12.32
N ALA A 393 -2.36 26.67 -11.73
CA ALA A 393 -3.36 27.57 -12.27
C ALA A 393 -2.66 28.85 -12.77
N LEU A 394 -2.80 29.14 -14.05
CA LEU A 394 -2.31 30.37 -14.65
C LEU A 394 -3.50 31.27 -14.98
N GLU A 395 -3.50 32.47 -14.44
CA GLU A 395 -4.46 33.52 -14.80
C GLU A 395 -4.04 34.14 -16.13
N VAL A 396 -4.77 33.85 -17.20
CA VAL A 396 -4.45 34.40 -18.51
C VAL A 396 -4.71 35.92 -18.49
N PRO A 397 -3.74 36.78 -18.88
CA PRO A 397 -3.93 38.21 -18.90
C PRO A 397 -5.07 38.64 -19.82
N GLY A 398 -5.90 39.58 -19.36
CA GLY A 398 -7.05 40.11 -20.09
C GLY A 398 -7.45 41.50 -19.67
N GLU A 399 -8.37 42.08 -20.44
CA GLU A 399 -9.00 43.39 -20.15
C GLU A 399 -10.36 43.15 -19.46
N GLY A 400 -10.71 43.89 -18.41
CA GLY A 400 -11.99 43.78 -17.73
C GLY A 400 -12.14 42.45 -16.98
N THR A 401 -11.06 41.93 -16.40
CA THR A 401 -11.06 40.61 -15.77
C THR A 401 -11.72 40.63 -14.37
N SER A 402 -12.53 39.61 -14.08
CA SER A 402 -13.10 39.35 -12.74
C SER A 402 -13.43 37.86 -12.61
N THR A 403 -13.59 37.39 -11.38
CA THR A 403 -14.04 36.02 -11.09
C THR A 403 -15.42 36.05 -10.43
N GLU A 404 -16.33 35.24 -10.96
CA GLU A 404 -17.68 35.04 -10.40
C GLU A 404 -17.82 33.61 -9.86
N TRP A 405 -18.28 33.47 -8.62
CA TRP A 405 -18.54 32.19 -7.97
C TRP A 405 -20.05 31.88 -7.96
N LEU A 406 -20.43 30.66 -8.34
CA LEU A 406 -21.80 30.28 -8.70
C LEU A 406 -22.36 29.12 -7.89
N GLY A 407 -21.69 28.77 -6.77
CA GLY A 407 -22.10 27.68 -5.89
C GLY A 407 -21.54 26.33 -6.30
N PHE A 408 -21.66 25.35 -5.39
CA PHE A 408 -21.03 24.04 -5.53
C PHE A 408 -21.81 23.11 -6.48
N LEU A 409 -21.06 22.22 -7.15
CA LEU A 409 -21.63 21.00 -7.72
C LEU A 409 -22.29 20.18 -6.58
N PRO A 410 -23.53 19.66 -6.75
CA PRO A 410 -24.13 18.81 -5.75
C PRO A 410 -23.25 17.61 -5.38
N ALA A 411 -23.11 17.32 -4.07
CA ALA A 411 -22.26 16.24 -3.59
C ALA A 411 -22.60 14.86 -4.19
N GLU A 412 -23.87 14.62 -4.48
CA GLU A 412 -24.35 13.40 -5.14
C GLU A 412 -23.88 13.29 -6.60
N GLU A 413 -23.73 14.39 -7.31
CA GLU A 413 -23.20 14.42 -8.69
C GLU A 413 -21.68 14.20 -8.66
N TYR A 414 -20.97 14.87 -7.74
CA TYR A 414 -19.56 14.62 -7.55
C TYR A 414 -19.25 13.16 -7.15
N ALA A 415 -20.10 12.55 -6.31
CA ALA A 415 -19.92 11.15 -5.88
C ALA A 415 -20.03 10.13 -7.03
N LYS A 416 -20.67 10.48 -8.16
CA LYS A 416 -20.75 9.61 -9.36
C LYS A 416 -19.43 9.55 -10.14
N LEU A 417 -18.52 10.49 -9.93
CA LEU A 417 -17.22 10.50 -10.59
C LEU A 417 -16.33 9.38 -9.99
N LYS A 418 -15.70 8.56 -10.86
CA LYS A 418 -14.98 7.34 -10.47
C LYS A 418 -13.47 7.54 -10.44
#